data_404ee15db22eb68c8bed4fc76cb73de8
#
_entry.id   404ee15db22eb68c8bed4fc76cb73de8
#
_cell.length_a   1.000
_cell.length_b   1.000
_cell.length_c   1.000
_cell.angle_alpha   90.00
_cell.angle_beta   90.00
_cell.angle_gamma   90.00
#
_symmetry.space_group_name_H-M   'P 1'
#
loop_
_entity.id
_entity.type
_entity.pdbx_description
1 polymer ?
#
loop_
_entity_poly.entity_id
_entity_poly.type
_entity_poly.pdbx_seq_one_letter_code
_entity_poly.pdbx_strand_id
1 'polypeptide(L)'
;PEILDSNPELKGLNVTIPYKEQVIKYLDAISPEANAIGAVNVIRVTHKDRKTILKGFNSDVIGFTKSIEPMLEPCHKKALILGTGGASKAINFGLKSLGLETLFVSRSKKEGAIRYEDVTPQVVKEYNVIVNCTPIGMYPHADECPNIPYHAMDMHTLLYDLIYNPDETLFLKRGKAHGATIANGLEMLLLQAFSSWEFWNGKEQL
;
A
#
# COMPACT_ATOMS: atom_id res chain seq x y z
N PRO A 1 -4.38 -12.37 23.13
CA PRO A 1 -4.17 -13.52 24.05
C PRO A 1 -5.13 -14.66 23.75
N GLU A 2 -6.45 -14.47 23.86
CA GLU A 2 -7.45 -15.54 23.71
C GLU A 2 -7.35 -16.34 22.40
N ILE A 3 -7.05 -15.70 21.26
CA ILE A 3 -6.87 -16.36 19.96
C ILE A 3 -5.67 -17.32 20.01
N LEU A 4 -4.59 -16.90 20.64
CA LEU A 4 -3.35 -17.72 20.75
C LEU A 4 -3.58 -18.90 21.71
N ASP A 5 -4.23 -18.65 22.82
CA ASP A 5 -4.52 -19.68 23.84
C ASP A 5 -5.46 -20.76 23.29
N SER A 6 -6.43 -20.34 22.47
CA SER A 6 -7.41 -21.24 21.83
C SER A 6 -6.88 -21.98 20.60
N ASN A 7 -5.72 -21.60 20.05
CA ASN A 7 -5.17 -22.13 18.80
C ASN A 7 -3.67 -22.39 18.92
N PRO A 8 -3.23 -23.44 19.62
CA PRO A 8 -1.81 -23.74 19.86
C PRO A 8 -1.01 -24.05 18.58
N GLU A 9 -1.68 -24.45 17.50
CA GLU A 9 -1.07 -24.74 16.19
C GLU A 9 -1.00 -23.54 15.26
N LEU A 10 -1.46 -22.34 15.72
CA LEU A 10 -1.49 -21.15 14.90
C LEU A 10 -0.08 -20.67 14.54
N LYS A 11 0.21 -20.58 13.25
CA LYS A 11 1.53 -20.14 12.73
C LYS A 11 1.58 -18.63 12.46
N GLY A 12 0.44 -17.99 12.27
CA GLY A 12 0.41 -16.57 12.03
C GLY A 12 -0.97 -16.00 11.80
N LEU A 13 -1.01 -14.68 11.68
CA LEU A 13 -2.21 -13.88 11.50
C LEU A 13 -1.95 -12.76 10.50
N ASN A 14 -2.96 -12.39 9.73
CA ASN A 14 -2.98 -11.11 9.01
C ASN A 14 -3.71 -10.05 9.83
N VAL A 15 -3.21 -8.83 9.74
CA VAL A 15 -3.77 -7.64 10.39
C VAL A 15 -4.17 -6.63 9.33
N THR A 16 -5.38 -6.11 9.42
CA THR A 16 -5.90 -5.10 8.49
C THR A 16 -6.34 -3.82 9.21
N ILE A 17 -6.88 -2.89 8.46
CA ILE A 17 -7.43 -1.62 8.95
C ILE A 17 -8.48 -1.88 10.06
N PRO A 18 -8.46 -1.12 11.15
CA PRO A 18 -7.56 0.02 11.46
C PRO A 18 -6.35 -0.36 12.33
N TYR A 19 -5.99 -1.63 12.47
CA TYR A 19 -5.14 -2.16 13.52
C TYR A 19 -3.66 -2.28 13.18
N LYS A 20 -3.22 -2.01 11.94
CA LYS A 20 -1.83 -2.22 11.48
C LYS A 20 -0.76 -1.48 12.29
N GLU A 21 -1.11 -0.33 12.87
CA GLU A 21 -0.22 0.45 13.75
C GLU A 21 -0.40 0.03 15.21
N GLN A 22 -1.65 -0.20 15.62
CA GLN A 22 -1.99 -0.48 17.01
C GLN A 22 -1.47 -1.83 17.52
N VAL A 23 -1.32 -2.81 16.60
CA VAL A 23 -0.87 -4.17 16.94
C VAL A 23 0.60 -4.21 17.37
N ILE A 24 1.40 -3.23 16.93
CA ILE A 24 2.85 -3.18 17.19
C ILE A 24 3.18 -3.33 18.68
N LYS A 25 2.40 -2.69 19.56
CA LYS A 25 2.62 -2.75 21.04
C LYS A 25 2.42 -4.13 21.67
N TYR A 26 1.86 -5.09 20.91
CA TYR A 26 1.63 -6.45 21.39
C TYR A 26 2.64 -7.47 20.84
N LEU A 27 3.62 -7.02 20.06
CA LEU A 27 4.61 -7.86 19.41
C LEU A 27 5.91 -7.92 20.20
N ASP A 28 6.54 -9.07 20.23
CA ASP A 28 7.86 -9.27 20.86
C ASP A 28 9.00 -8.78 19.96
N ALA A 29 8.80 -8.82 18.65
CA ALA A 29 9.76 -8.34 17.65
C ALA A 29 9.07 -7.85 16.38
N ILE A 30 9.75 -6.99 15.63
CA ILE A 30 9.29 -6.43 14.35
C ILE A 30 10.44 -6.51 13.35
N SER A 31 10.14 -6.82 12.08
CA SER A 31 11.16 -6.77 11.02
C SER A 31 11.67 -5.32 10.81
N PRO A 32 12.91 -5.13 10.34
CA PRO A 32 13.45 -3.79 10.05
C PRO A 32 12.55 -2.97 9.13
N GLU A 33 12.00 -3.58 8.08
CA GLU A 33 11.13 -2.94 7.09
C GLU A 33 9.80 -2.51 7.75
N ALA A 34 9.13 -3.43 8.48
CA ALA A 34 7.87 -3.12 9.15
C ALA A 34 8.06 -2.03 10.22
N ASN A 35 9.22 -1.99 10.89
CA ASN A 35 9.58 -0.95 11.84
C ASN A 35 9.78 0.41 11.14
N ALA A 36 10.49 0.43 10.01
CA ALA A 36 10.69 1.65 9.21
C ALA A 36 9.38 2.20 8.62
N ILE A 37 8.46 1.30 8.21
CA ILE A 37 7.12 1.65 7.74
C ILE A 37 6.24 2.16 8.90
N GLY A 38 6.42 1.64 10.11
CA GLY A 38 5.58 1.92 11.27
C GLY A 38 4.21 1.24 11.20
N ALA A 39 4.10 0.12 10.46
CA ALA A 39 2.87 -0.65 10.32
C ALA A 39 3.17 -2.14 10.09
N VAL A 40 2.36 -3.01 10.71
CA VAL A 40 2.42 -4.46 10.60
C VAL A 40 1.12 -4.98 10.02
N ASN A 41 1.18 -5.80 8.97
CA ASN A 41 0.01 -6.51 8.42
C ASN A 41 0.13 -8.03 8.51
N VAL A 42 1.30 -8.56 8.91
CA VAL A 42 1.55 -10.01 9.11
C VAL A 42 2.19 -10.22 10.47
N ILE A 43 1.66 -11.16 11.23
CA ILE A 43 2.26 -11.63 12.49
C ILE A 43 2.64 -13.10 12.31
N ARG A 44 3.88 -13.44 12.52
CA ARG A 44 4.31 -14.83 12.70
C ARG A 44 4.24 -15.21 14.16
N VAL A 45 3.63 -16.35 14.43
CA VAL A 45 3.56 -16.97 15.74
C VAL A 45 4.58 -18.12 15.80
N THR A 46 5.45 -18.09 16.79
CA THR A 46 6.45 -19.12 17.01
C THR A 46 6.37 -19.60 18.45
N HIS A 47 6.26 -20.91 18.65
CA HIS A 47 6.30 -21.53 19.99
C HIS A 47 7.70 -22.07 20.25
N LYS A 48 8.37 -21.55 21.27
CA LYS A 48 9.71 -21.97 21.68
C LYS A 48 9.82 -21.99 23.20
N ASP A 49 10.32 -23.06 23.78
CA ASP A 49 10.59 -23.19 25.22
C ASP A 49 9.38 -22.79 26.09
N ARG A 50 8.18 -23.26 25.73
CA ARG A 50 6.89 -22.94 26.36
C ARG A 50 6.53 -21.45 26.31
N LYS A 51 7.16 -20.67 25.45
CA LYS A 51 6.83 -19.25 25.20
C LYS A 51 6.28 -19.09 23.79
N THR A 52 5.27 -18.26 23.67
CA THR A 52 4.76 -17.80 22.36
C THR A 52 5.45 -16.48 22.01
N ILE A 53 6.09 -16.43 20.85
CA ILE A 53 6.81 -15.26 20.34
C ILE A 53 6.06 -14.73 19.12
N LEU A 54 5.72 -13.46 19.12
CA LEU A 54 5.00 -12.75 18.07
C LEU A 54 5.96 -11.82 17.32
N LYS A 55 6.25 -12.11 16.05
CA LYS A 55 7.07 -11.24 15.20
C LYS A 55 6.24 -10.64 14.08
N GLY A 56 6.30 -9.31 13.97
CA GLY A 56 5.56 -8.52 12.97
C GLY A 56 6.36 -8.28 11.69
N PHE A 57 5.65 -8.31 10.55
CA PHE A 57 6.17 -8.03 9.22
C PHE A 57 5.19 -7.14 8.44
N ASN A 58 5.63 -6.63 7.30
CA ASN A 58 4.77 -5.92 6.37
C ASN A 58 4.90 -6.54 4.97
N SER A 59 3.88 -7.29 4.54
CA SER A 59 3.83 -7.88 3.19
C SER A 59 3.22 -6.94 2.15
N ASP A 60 2.54 -5.86 2.56
CA ASP A 60 1.96 -4.89 1.61
C ASP A 60 3.05 -4.23 0.78
N VAL A 61 4.18 -3.86 1.41
CA VAL A 61 5.30 -3.25 0.68
C VAL A 61 5.87 -4.19 -0.36
N ILE A 62 5.97 -5.48 -0.05
CA ILE A 62 6.50 -6.50 -0.98
C ILE A 62 5.54 -6.69 -2.16
N GLY A 63 4.25 -6.85 -1.85
CA GLY A 63 3.22 -6.99 -2.87
C GLY A 63 3.18 -5.79 -3.80
N PHE A 64 3.22 -4.58 -3.25
CA PHE A 64 3.19 -3.35 -4.01
C PHE A 64 4.46 -3.16 -4.87
N THR A 65 5.65 -3.28 -4.30
CA THR A 65 6.89 -3.06 -5.05
C THR A 65 7.03 -4.04 -6.20
N LYS A 66 6.79 -5.34 -5.95
CA LYS A 66 6.88 -6.36 -7.01
C LYS A 66 5.84 -6.17 -8.12
N SER A 67 4.65 -5.62 -7.82
CA SER A 67 3.60 -5.38 -8.82
C SER A 67 3.82 -4.10 -9.62
N ILE A 68 4.36 -3.03 -9.03
CA ILE A 68 4.55 -1.76 -9.73
C ILE A 68 5.89 -1.66 -10.47
N GLU A 69 6.96 -2.27 -9.94
CA GLU A 69 8.32 -2.17 -10.48
C GLU A 69 8.42 -2.48 -11.98
N PRO A 70 7.79 -3.55 -12.52
CA PRO A 70 7.82 -3.85 -13.96
C PRO A 70 7.14 -2.80 -14.85
N MET A 71 6.32 -1.91 -14.25
CA MET A 71 5.58 -0.87 -14.97
C MET A 71 6.30 0.49 -14.96
N LEU A 72 7.36 0.60 -14.15
CA LEU A 72 8.11 1.85 -14.02
C LEU A 72 9.02 2.06 -15.23
N GLU A 73 8.95 3.27 -15.79
CA GLU A 73 9.78 3.75 -16.88
C GLU A 73 10.84 4.74 -16.39
N PRO A 74 11.89 5.02 -17.18
CA PRO A 74 12.93 5.98 -16.79
C PRO A 74 12.43 7.41 -16.51
N CYS A 75 11.25 7.78 -17.03
CA CYS A 75 10.60 9.08 -16.77
C CYS A 75 9.90 9.13 -15.41
N HIS A 76 9.60 7.99 -14.78
CA HIS A 76 8.94 7.90 -13.48
C HIS A 76 9.95 8.20 -12.36
N LYS A 77 10.01 9.47 -11.93
CA LYS A 77 10.92 9.93 -10.86
C LYS A 77 10.18 10.34 -9.60
N LYS A 78 8.91 10.76 -9.74
CA LYS A 78 8.11 11.30 -8.66
C LYS A 78 6.73 10.64 -8.61
N ALA A 79 6.26 10.37 -7.41
CA ALA A 79 4.98 9.72 -7.18
C ALA A 79 4.07 10.52 -6.24
N LEU A 80 2.81 10.64 -6.62
CA LEU A 80 1.74 11.24 -5.84
C LEU A 80 0.96 10.13 -5.13
N ILE A 81 0.87 10.17 -3.80
CA ILE A 81 0.17 9.17 -2.98
C ILE A 81 -1.13 9.78 -2.47
N LEU A 82 -2.26 9.34 -3.01
CA LEU A 82 -3.58 9.81 -2.60
C LEU A 82 -4.02 9.08 -1.33
N GLY A 83 -4.10 9.82 -0.21
CA GLY A 83 -4.44 9.28 1.11
C GLY A 83 -3.24 9.12 2.04
N THR A 84 -3.52 9.13 3.35
CA THR A 84 -2.52 9.12 4.43
C THR A 84 -2.82 8.06 5.50
N GLY A 85 -3.45 6.94 5.09
CA GLY A 85 -3.80 5.80 5.95
C GLY A 85 -2.64 4.81 6.12
N GLY A 86 -2.90 3.70 6.84
CA GLY A 86 -1.86 2.70 7.12
C GLY A 86 -1.25 2.05 5.86
N ALA A 87 -2.05 1.80 4.81
CA ALA A 87 -1.53 1.26 3.55
C ALA A 87 -0.57 2.25 2.85
N SER A 88 -0.89 3.55 2.87
CA SER A 88 -0.07 4.57 2.21
C SER A 88 1.35 4.69 2.76
N LYS A 89 1.58 4.27 4.02
CA LYS A 89 2.93 4.22 4.61
C LYS A 89 3.80 3.15 3.94
N ALA A 90 3.24 1.95 3.70
CA ALA A 90 3.92 0.88 2.98
C ALA A 90 4.20 1.27 1.53
N ILE A 91 3.23 1.91 0.87
CA ILE A 91 3.36 2.42 -0.51
C ILE A 91 4.47 3.47 -0.59
N ASN A 92 4.49 4.43 0.33
CA ASN A 92 5.53 5.45 0.41
C ASN A 92 6.93 4.85 0.59
N PHE A 93 7.05 3.87 1.49
CA PHE A 93 8.30 3.16 1.71
C PHE A 93 8.74 2.41 0.44
N GLY A 94 7.82 1.69 -0.20
CA GLY A 94 8.09 0.95 -1.45
C GLY A 94 8.52 1.86 -2.60
N LEU A 95 7.80 2.97 -2.85
CA LEU A 95 8.17 3.93 -3.90
C LEU A 95 9.56 4.54 -3.67
N LYS A 96 9.87 4.89 -2.42
CA LYS A 96 11.20 5.40 -2.06
C LYS A 96 12.30 4.36 -2.24
N SER A 97 12.05 3.10 -1.93
CA SER A 97 13.01 2.01 -2.16
C SER A 97 13.27 1.76 -3.66
N LEU A 98 12.28 2.07 -4.51
CA LEU A 98 12.40 2.07 -5.98
C LEU A 98 13.00 3.37 -6.55
N GLY A 99 13.45 4.30 -5.68
CA GLY A 99 14.12 5.53 -6.07
C GLY A 99 13.23 6.70 -6.47
N LEU A 100 11.91 6.64 -6.19
CA LEU A 100 10.99 7.73 -6.48
C LEU A 100 10.92 8.72 -5.32
N GLU A 101 10.88 10.01 -5.64
CA GLU A 101 10.44 11.07 -4.71
C GLU A 101 8.93 11.00 -4.53
N THR A 102 8.44 11.18 -3.31
CA THR A 102 7.01 10.99 -2.99
C THR A 102 6.38 12.22 -2.37
N LEU A 103 5.11 12.48 -2.72
CA LEU A 103 4.30 13.54 -2.14
C LEU A 103 2.92 12.97 -1.76
N PHE A 104 2.51 13.19 -0.51
CA PHE A 104 1.18 12.79 -0.05
C PHE A 104 0.11 13.82 -0.40
N VAL A 105 -1.10 13.31 -0.67
CA VAL A 105 -2.31 14.13 -0.81
C VAL A 105 -3.30 13.74 0.29
N SER A 106 -3.81 14.73 1.02
CA SER A 106 -4.75 14.53 2.12
C SER A 106 -5.99 15.41 1.97
N ARG A 107 -7.13 14.95 2.50
CA ARG A 107 -8.36 15.76 2.58
C ARG A 107 -8.26 16.88 3.62
N SER A 108 -7.45 16.69 4.64
CA SER A 108 -7.22 17.66 5.72
C SER A 108 -5.77 18.09 5.72
N LYS A 109 -5.50 19.27 6.27
CA LYS A 109 -4.12 19.76 6.45
C LYS A 109 -3.33 18.76 7.32
N LYS A 110 -2.25 18.24 6.78
CA LYS A 110 -1.29 17.36 7.46
C LYS A 110 0.12 17.78 7.10
N GLU A 111 1.03 17.66 8.05
CA GLU A 111 2.45 17.86 7.81
C GLU A 111 2.97 16.86 6.76
N GLY A 112 3.75 17.31 5.80
CA GLY A 112 4.29 16.49 4.72
C GLY A 112 3.27 16.07 3.65
N ALA A 113 2.08 16.67 3.62
CA ALA A 113 1.06 16.41 2.61
C ALA A 113 0.45 17.72 2.06
N ILE A 114 0.15 17.72 0.76
CA ILE A 114 -0.68 18.76 0.14
C ILE A 114 -2.16 18.39 0.22
N ARG A 115 -3.05 19.34 0.02
CA ARG A 115 -4.49 19.08 -0.09
C ARG A 115 -4.89 18.78 -1.52
N TYR A 116 -6.05 18.15 -1.72
CA TYR A 116 -6.57 17.87 -3.07
C TYR A 116 -6.74 19.13 -3.92
N GLU A 117 -7.07 20.28 -3.32
CA GLU A 117 -7.19 21.57 -3.99
C GLU A 117 -5.85 22.12 -4.50
N ASP A 118 -4.73 21.65 -3.94
CA ASP A 118 -3.38 22.02 -4.34
C ASP A 118 -2.83 21.09 -5.44
N VAL A 119 -3.54 20.00 -5.80
CA VAL A 119 -3.19 19.12 -6.91
C VAL A 119 -3.54 19.79 -8.23
N THR A 120 -2.64 20.62 -8.72
CA THR A 120 -2.78 21.32 -9.99
C THR A 120 -2.37 20.44 -11.19
N PRO A 121 -2.73 20.81 -12.44
CA PRO A 121 -2.22 20.15 -13.65
C PRO A 121 -0.69 20.03 -13.68
N GLN A 122 0.03 21.03 -13.15
CA GLN A 122 1.48 21.01 -13.08
C GLN A 122 1.98 19.93 -12.12
N VAL A 123 1.33 19.77 -10.96
CA VAL A 123 1.67 18.72 -9.99
C VAL A 123 1.46 17.33 -10.60
N VAL A 124 0.37 17.09 -11.34
CA VAL A 124 0.11 15.82 -12.03
C VAL A 124 1.19 15.49 -13.08
N LYS A 125 1.65 16.49 -13.83
CA LYS A 125 2.74 16.32 -14.81
C LYS A 125 4.09 16.05 -14.16
N GLU A 126 4.34 16.65 -13.01
CA GLU A 126 5.60 16.47 -12.28
C GLU A 126 5.64 15.14 -11.53
N TYR A 127 4.52 14.73 -10.92
CA TYR A 127 4.35 13.48 -10.18
C TYR A 127 3.55 12.49 -11.02
N ASN A 128 4.18 12.00 -12.08
CA ASN A 128 3.51 11.20 -13.11
C ASN A 128 3.24 9.73 -12.73
N VAL A 129 3.63 9.28 -11.54
CA VAL A 129 3.14 8.05 -10.91
C VAL A 129 2.12 8.45 -9.85
N ILE A 130 0.87 8.00 -9.95
CA ILE A 130 -0.20 8.38 -9.02
C ILE A 130 -0.83 7.13 -8.43
N VAL A 131 -0.71 6.96 -7.11
CA VAL A 131 -1.21 5.79 -6.39
C VAL A 131 -2.41 6.15 -5.53
N ASN A 132 -3.57 5.54 -5.80
CA ASN A 132 -4.74 5.68 -4.95
C ASN A 132 -4.67 4.71 -3.77
N CYS A 133 -4.45 5.26 -2.57
CA CYS A 133 -4.47 4.55 -1.29
C CYS A 133 -5.74 4.86 -0.48
N THR A 134 -6.76 5.47 -1.09
CA THR A 134 -8.04 5.79 -0.47
C THR A 134 -9.08 4.72 -0.80
N PRO A 135 -10.18 4.62 -0.04
CA PRO A 135 -11.30 3.75 -0.39
C PRO A 135 -12.25 4.36 -1.45
N ILE A 136 -11.92 5.54 -2.02
CA ILE A 136 -12.77 6.24 -3.00
C ILE A 136 -12.78 5.44 -4.30
N GLY A 137 -13.95 5.02 -4.76
CA GLY A 137 -14.13 4.19 -5.94
C GLY A 137 -14.28 2.69 -5.64
N MET A 138 -14.20 2.29 -4.36
CA MET A 138 -14.46 0.92 -3.93
C MET A 138 -15.98 0.67 -3.80
N TYR A 139 -16.42 -0.53 -4.12
CA TYR A 139 -17.80 -0.94 -3.89
C TYR A 139 -18.24 -0.71 -2.42
N PRO A 140 -19.45 -0.17 -2.15
CA PRO A 140 -20.54 0.11 -3.10
C PRO A 140 -20.45 1.47 -3.83
N HIS A 141 -19.52 2.35 -3.50
CA HIS A 141 -19.37 3.71 -4.07
C HIS A 141 -18.43 3.72 -5.29
N ALA A 142 -18.66 2.80 -6.25
CA ALA A 142 -17.79 2.62 -7.43
C ALA A 142 -17.91 3.76 -8.48
N ASP A 143 -18.88 4.64 -8.32
CA ASP A 143 -19.13 5.85 -9.13
C ASP A 143 -18.31 7.07 -8.67
N GLU A 144 -17.57 6.95 -7.57
CA GLU A 144 -16.68 8.00 -7.07
C GLU A 144 -15.23 7.80 -7.55
N CYS A 145 -14.47 8.90 -7.60
CA CYS A 145 -13.02 8.86 -7.82
C CYS A 145 -12.34 10.05 -7.14
N PRO A 146 -11.03 9.98 -6.85
CA PRO A 146 -10.27 11.11 -6.35
C PRO A 146 -10.40 12.33 -7.26
N ASN A 147 -10.63 13.51 -6.67
CA ASN A 147 -10.79 14.75 -7.40
C ASN A 147 -9.43 15.36 -7.74
N ILE A 148 -8.87 14.96 -8.87
CA ILE A 148 -7.58 15.42 -9.41
C ILE A 148 -7.73 15.81 -10.90
N PRO A 149 -6.83 16.62 -11.47
CA PRO A 149 -6.93 17.07 -12.85
C PRO A 149 -6.51 15.99 -13.87
N TYR A 150 -7.41 15.04 -14.17
CA TYR A 150 -7.18 13.92 -15.13
C TYR A 150 -6.77 14.40 -16.52
N HIS A 151 -7.26 15.56 -16.96
CA HIS A 151 -6.92 16.15 -18.26
C HIS A 151 -5.44 16.52 -18.43
N ALA A 152 -4.68 16.52 -17.34
CA ALA A 152 -3.23 16.76 -17.36
C ALA A 152 -2.40 15.48 -17.55
N MET A 153 -3.05 14.32 -17.55
CA MET A 153 -2.39 13.02 -17.75
C MET A 153 -2.14 12.75 -19.23
N ASP A 154 -1.17 11.91 -19.50
CA ASP A 154 -0.78 11.47 -20.84
C ASP A 154 -0.21 10.03 -20.80
N MET A 155 0.39 9.59 -21.89
CA MET A 155 1.01 8.27 -22.04
C MET A 155 2.21 7.99 -21.11
N HIS A 156 2.77 9.02 -20.48
CA HIS A 156 3.84 8.90 -19.48
C HIS A 156 3.32 8.87 -18.05
N THR A 157 2.00 8.87 -17.86
CA THR A 157 1.37 8.79 -16.54
C THR A 157 1.07 7.34 -16.19
N LEU A 158 1.47 6.91 -15.00
CA LEU A 158 1.12 5.60 -14.42
C LEU A 158 0.13 5.81 -13.27
N LEU A 159 -1.07 5.26 -13.40
CA LEU A 159 -2.06 5.20 -12.32
C LEU A 159 -2.08 3.81 -11.71
N TYR A 160 -1.90 3.74 -10.41
CA TYR A 160 -2.02 2.52 -9.63
C TYR A 160 -3.14 2.68 -8.59
N ASP A 161 -4.13 1.80 -8.61
CA ASP A 161 -5.20 1.79 -7.60
C ASP A 161 -5.02 0.60 -6.68
N LEU A 162 -4.99 0.81 -5.34
CA LEU A 162 -4.98 -0.30 -4.40
C LEU A 162 -6.29 -1.08 -4.38
N ILE A 163 -7.35 -0.50 -4.95
CA ILE A 163 -8.66 -1.15 -5.10
C ILE A 163 -8.56 -2.18 -6.24
N TYR A 164 -9.14 -3.37 -6.01
CA TYR A 164 -9.23 -4.46 -6.99
C TYR A 164 -10.69 -4.84 -7.31
N ASN A 165 -11.64 -4.29 -6.57
CA ASN A 165 -13.08 -4.47 -6.83
C ASN A 165 -13.81 -3.11 -6.71
N PRO A 166 -14.30 -2.55 -7.84
CA PRO A 166 -14.31 -3.10 -9.21
C PRO A 166 -12.91 -3.26 -9.81
N ASP A 167 -12.78 -4.11 -10.83
CA ASP A 167 -11.52 -4.37 -11.55
C ASP A 167 -10.94 -3.09 -12.19
N GLU A 168 -11.79 -2.24 -12.75
CA GLU A 168 -11.41 -0.94 -13.30
C GLU A 168 -12.27 0.16 -12.64
N THR A 169 -11.70 0.80 -11.62
CA THR A 169 -12.34 1.91 -10.90
C THR A 169 -12.53 3.13 -11.78
N LEU A 170 -13.41 4.07 -11.37
CA LEU A 170 -13.60 5.32 -12.09
C LEU A 170 -12.30 6.16 -12.17
N PHE A 171 -11.43 6.07 -11.16
CA PHE A 171 -10.09 6.65 -11.17
C PHE A 171 -9.26 6.13 -12.34
N LEU A 172 -9.17 4.80 -12.50
CA LEU A 172 -8.44 4.17 -13.60
C LEU A 172 -9.06 4.47 -14.97
N LYS A 173 -10.39 4.39 -15.09
CA LYS A 173 -11.11 4.71 -16.33
C LYS A 173 -10.83 6.12 -16.82
N ARG A 174 -10.87 7.11 -15.92
CA ARG A 174 -10.58 8.51 -16.27
C ARG A 174 -9.15 8.71 -16.73
N GLY A 175 -8.16 8.11 -16.03
CA GLY A 175 -6.76 8.20 -16.46
C GLY A 175 -6.53 7.54 -17.82
N LYS A 176 -7.05 6.34 -18.01
CA LYS A 176 -6.96 5.60 -19.28
C LYS A 176 -7.55 6.39 -20.46
N ALA A 177 -8.65 7.12 -20.25
CA ALA A 177 -9.25 7.97 -21.26
C ALA A 177 -8.33 9.13 -21.70
N HIS A 178 -7.33 9.48 -20.89
CA HIS A 178 -6.29 10.48 -21.19
C HIS A 178 -4.94 9.84 -21.58
N GLY A 179 -4.91 8.53 -21.80
CA GLY A 179 -3.73 7.80 -22.29
C GLY A 179 -2.81 7.22 -21.21
N ALA A 180 -3.15 7.37 -19.93
CA ALA A 180 -2.34 6.83 -18.83
C ALA A 180 -2.29 5.29 -18.84
N THR A 181 -1.15 4.73 -18.45
CA THR A 181 -1.02 3.32 -18.09
C THR A 181 -1.72 3.09 -16.75
N ILE A 182 -2.47 2.00 -16.62
CA ILE A 182 -3.27 1.72 -15.42
C ILE A 182 -2.97 0.36 -14.83
N ALA A 183 -3.03 0.25 -13.50
CA ALA A 183 -3.02 -1.01 -12.76
C ALA A 183 -3.97 -0.94 -11.57
N ASN A 184 -4.60 -2.08 -11.26
CA ASN A 184 -5.40 -2.26 -10.05
C ASN A 184 -4.63 -3.04 -8.97
N GLY A 185 -5.23 -3.16 -7.77
CA GLY A 185 -4.61 -3.78 -6.61
C GLY A 185 -4.59 -5.32 -6.57
N LEU A 186 -5.07 -6.01 -7.62
CA LEU A 186 -5.21 -7.47 -7.57
C LEU A 186 -3.86 -8.19 -7.48
N GLU A 187 -2.89 -7.79 -8.29
CA GLU A 187 -1.56 -8.39 -8.26
C GLU A 187 -0.86 -8.15 -6.91
N MET A 188 -0.96 -6.92 -6.39
CA MET A 188 -0.48 -6.60 -5.04
C MET A 188 -1.13 -7.50 -3.98
N LEU A 189 -2.45 -7.71 -4.05
CA LEU A 189 -3.19 -8.59 -3.14
C LEU A 189 -2.65 -10.02 -3.15
N LEU A 190 -2.39 -10.57 -4.31
CA LEU A 190 -1.86 -11.94 -4.47
C LEU A 190 -0.43 -12.04 -3.93
N LEU A 191 0.45 -11.14 -4.35
CA LEU A 191 1.85 -11.14 -3.94
C LEU A 191 2.03 -10.94 -2.43
N GLN A 192 1.25 -10.05 -1.79
CA GLN A 192 1.29 -9.87 -0.35
C GLN A 192 0.79 -11.12 0.41
N ALA A 193 -0.19 -11.85 -0.16
CA ALA A 193 -0.69 -13.08 0.45
C ALA A 193 0.36 -14.20 0.39
N PHE A 194 1.04 -14.38 -0.75
CA PHE A 194 2.18 -15.30 -0.86
C PHE A 194 3.30 -14.94 0.11
N SER A 195 3.64 -13.65 0.24
CA SER A 195 4.66 -13.19 1.18
C SER A 195 4.25 -13.45 2.64
N SER A 196 2.96 -13.27 2.97
CA SER A 196 2.44 -13.61 4.31
C SER A 196 2.62 -15.09 4.63
N TRP A 197 2.28 -15.97 3.67
CA TRP A 197 2.47 -17.40 3.79
C TRP A 197 3.96 -17.78 4.03
N GLU A 198 4.87 -17.14 3.30
CA GLU A 198 6.30 -17.38 3.45
C GLU A 198 6.82 -16.92 4.81
N PHE A 199 6.37 -15.77 5.33
CA PHE A 199 6.71 -15.33 6.68
C PHE A 199 6.22 -16.31 7.75
N TRP A 200 4.98 -16.81 7.63
CA TRP A 200 4.45 -17.83 8.57
C TRP A 200 5.24 -19.13 8.56
N ASN A 201 5.85 -19.48 7.43
CA ASN A 201 6.69 -20.67 7.26
C ASN A 201 8.20 -20.41 7.50
N GLY A 202 8.55 -19.30 8.15
CA GLY A 202 9.88 -19.06 8.68
C GLY A 202 10.81 -18.26 7.77
N LYS A 203 10.42 -17.84 6.57
CA LYS A 203 11.23 -16.89 5.80
C LYS A 203 11.27 -15.53 6.50
N GLU A 204 12.43 -14.90 6.48
CA GLU A 204 12.68 -13.60 7.14
C GLU A 204 12.82 -12.45 6.13
N GLN A 205 13.24 -12.77 4.92
CA GLN A 205 13.48 -11.83 3.81
C GLN A 205 12.88 -12.43 2.53
N LEU A 206 12.26 -11.59 1.71
CA LEU A 206 11.57 -11.96 0.46
C LEU A 206 12.04 -11.11 -0.72
#